data_653689c84dee44ebf9a70f1d2f237f65
#
_entry.id   653689c84dee44ebf9a70f1d2f237f65
#
_cell.length_a   1.000
_cell.length_b   1.000
_cell.length_c   1.000
_cell.angle_alpha   90.00
_cell.angle_beta   90.00
_cell.angle_gamma   90.00
#
_symmetry.space_group_name_H-M   'P 1'
#
loop_
_entity.id
_entity.type
_entity.pdbx_description
1 polymer ?
#
loop_
_entity_poly.entity_id
_entity_poly.type
_entity_poly.pdbx_seq_one_letter_code
_entity_poly.pdbx_strand_id
1 'polypeptide(L)'
;MERLQEMHAFGGRQQVYRHQSEVTKCEMEFAIFDPDPANTEPKPALLYLSGLTCTWANAAEKAGAQRYASEHGLVLVMPDTSPRGLQLPGEDDDYDFGSGAGFYINATRSPWDQNYKMFDYVTEELPALITQAHG
;
A
#
# COMPACT_ATOMS: atom_id res chain seq x y z
N MET A 1 -4.74 -6.14 11.80
CA MET A 1 -4.04 -6.39 10.52
C MET A 1 -3.99 -7.88 10.27
N GLU A 2 -4.43 -8.32 9.08
CA GLU A 2 -4.49 -9.72 8.66
C GLU A 2 -3.46 -9.97 7.55
N ARG A 3 -2.66 -11.03 7.68
CA ARG A 3 -1.73 -11.43 6.63
C ARG A 3 -2.44 -12.36 5.64
N LEU A 4 -2.52 -11.93 4.39
CA LEU A 4 -3.17 -12.66 3.30
C LEU A 4 -2.21 -13.60 2.58
N GLN A 5 -0.95 -13.18 2.39
CA GLN A 5 0.06 -13.94 1.65
C GLN A 5 1.43 -13.78 2.29
N GLU A 6 2.27 -14.78 2.08
CA GLU A 6 3.69 -14.76 2.43
C GLU A 6 4.48 -15.60 1.42
N MET A 7 5.58 -15.06 0.94
CA MET A 7 6.52 -15.78 0.08
C MET A 7 7.96 -15.32 0.32
N HIS A 8 8.90 -16.20 0.07
CA HIS A 8 10.33 -15.91 0.17
C HIS A 8 10.90 -15.60 -1.21
N ALA A 9 11.70 -14.54 -1.31
CA ALA A 9 12.36 -14.12 -2.52
C ALA A 9 13.65 -13.36 -2.18
N PHE A 10 14.72 -13.60 -2.93
CA PHE A 10 16.00 -12.89 -2.82
C PHE A 10 16.56 -12.80 -1.38
N GLY A 11 16.39 -13.86 -0.59
CA GLY A 11 16.81 -13.89 0.81
C GLY A 11 15.87 -13.19 1.78
N GLY A 12 14.92 -12.42 1.26
CA GLY A 12 13.93 -11.68 2.02
C GLY A 12 12.55 -12.35 2.04
N ARG A 13 11.58 -11.60 2.54
CA ARG A 13 10.21 -12.06 2.70
C ARG A 13 9.23 -11.02 2.18
N GLN A 14 8.38 -11.40 1.24
CA GLN A 14 7.26 -10.59 0.77
C GLN A 14 5.97 -11.06 1.42
N GLN A 15 5.22 -10.11 1.94
CA GLN A 15 3.94 -10.34 2.59
C GLN A 15 2.89 -9.40 2.03
N VAL A 16 1.64 -9.84 2.03
CA VAL A 16 0.48 -8.99 1.72
C VAL A 16 -0.40 -8.95 2.95
N TYR A 17 -0.79 -7.75 3.32
CA TYR A 17 -1.64 -7.49 4.47
C TYR A 17 -2.91 -6.75 4.09
N ARG A 18 -3.95 -7.03 4.85
CA ARG A 18 -5.21 -6.28 4.88
C ARG A 18 -5.41 -5.71 6.26
N HIS A 19 -5.91 -4.49 6.30
CA HIS A 19 -6.29 -3.85 7.56
C HIS A 19 -7.49 -2.93 7.39
N GLN A 20 -8.20 -2.66 8.48
CA GLN A 20 -9.21 -1.62 8.53
C GLN A 20 -8.51 -0.28 8.72
N SER A 21 -8.62 0.59 7.73
CA SER A 21 -8.04 1.94 7.78
C SER A 21 -8.96 2.89 8.55
N GLU A 22 -8.40 3.65 9.46
CA GLU A 22 -9.10 4.74 10.16
C GLU A 22 -9.23 5.98 9.29
N VAL A 23 -8.29 6.19 8.38
CA VAL A 23 -8.25 7.35 7.48
C VAL A 23 -9.22 7.19 6.32
N THR A 24 -9.17 6.06 5.61
CA THR A 24 -10.05 5.80 4.46
C THR A 24 -11.39 5.19 4.86
N LYS A 25 -11.53 4.76 6.13
CA LYS A 25 -12.74 4.12 6.72
C LYS A 25 -13.21 2.89 5.95
N CYS A 26 -12.29 2.17 5.35
CA CYS A 26 -12.56 0.92 4.64
C CYS A 26 -11.39 -0.05 4.79
N GLU A 27 -11.56 -1.27 4.30
CA GLU A 27 -10.45 -2.21 4.20
C GLU A 27 -9.45 -1.71 3.16
N MET A 28 -8.17 -1.71 3.53
CA MET A 28 -7.05 -1.38 2.65
C MET A 28 -6.06 -2.54 2.63
N GLU A 29 -5.43 -2.74 1.48
CA GLU A 29 -4.39 -3.74 1.30
C GLU A 29 -3.05 -3.08 0.92
N PHE A 30 -1.97 -3.72 1.33
CA PHE A 30 -0.62 -3.36 0.89
C PHE A 30 0.29 -4.59 0.88
N ALA A 31 1.28 -4.57 0.00
CA ALA A 31 2.38 -5.52 0.06
C ALA A 31 3.60 -4.89 0.73
N ILE A 32 4.38 -5.70 1.41
CA ILE A 32 5.66 -5.30 2.01
C ILE A 32 6.72 -6.36 1.70
N PHE A 33 7.90 -5.94 1.30
CA PHE A 33 9.07 -6.79 1.17
C PHE A 33 10.13 -6.38 2.19
N ASP A 34 10.47 -7.30 3.08
CA ASP A 34 11.56 -7.16 4.03
C ASP A 34 12.78 -7.92 3.51
N PRO A 35 13.90 -7.25 3.22
CA PRO A 35 15.09 -7.87 2.65
C PRO A 35 15.82 -8.81 3.62
N ASP A 36 15.69 -8.58 4.93
CA ASP A 36 16.33 -9.38 5.98
C ASP A 36 15.41 -9.49 7.20
N PRO A 37 14.43 -10.42 7.17
CA PRO A 37 13.46 -10.58 8.25
C PRO A 37 14.06 -11.13 9.56
N ALA A 38 15.29 -11.61 9.54
CA ALA A 38 15.99 -12.07 10.75
C ALA A 38 16.66 -10.90 11.49
N ASN A 39 16.94 -9.81 10.81
CA ASN A 39 17.51 -8.60 11.39
C ASN A 39 16.41 -7.67 11.89
N THR A 40 16.38 -7.40 13.18
CA THR A 40 15.39 -6.54 13.84
C THR A 40 15.82 -5.08 13.95
N GLU A 41 16.99 -4.72 13.45
CA GLU A 41 17.42 -3.32 13.40
C GLU A 41 16.56 -2.52 12.42
N PRO A 42 16.30 -1.23 12.69
CA PRO A 42 15.54 -0.39 11.79
C PRO A 42 16.16 -0.33 10.40
N LYS A 43 15.33 -0.51 9.38
CA LYS A 43 15.72 -0.46 7.97
C LYS A 43 15.06 0.72 7.27
N PRO A 44 15.73 1.38 6.33
CA PRO A 44 15.07 2.38 5.51
C PRO A 44 13.97 1.74 4.67
N ALA A 45 12.83 2.43 4.58
CA ALA A 45 11.67 1.97 3.81
C ALA A 45 11.41 2.89 2.62
N LEU A 46 11.06 2.27 1.49
CA LEU A 46 10.65 2.95 0.27
C LEU A 46 9.18 2.63 0.00
N LEU A 47 8.34 3.67 -0.05
CA LEU A 47 6.97 3.55 -0.52
C LEU A 47 6.95 3.64 -2.05
N TYR A 48 6.46 2.59 -2.69
CA TYR A 48 6.25 2.55 -4.13
C TYR A 48 4.76 2.80 -4.43
N LEU A 49 4.46 3.99 -4.91
CA LEU A 49 3.10 4.41 -5.23
C LEU A 49 2.80 4.11 -6.70
N SER A 50 2.03 3.06 -6.94
CA SER A 50 1.59 2.68 -8.29
C SER A 50 0.60 3.70 -8.85
N GLY A 51 0.45 3.72 -10.16
CA GLY A 51 -0.40 4.67 -10.88
C GLY A 51 -1.80 4.15 -11.18
N LEU A 52 -2.40 4.81 -12.17
CA LEU A 52 -3.74 4.55 -12.68
C LEU A 52 -3.99 3.07 -12.98
N THR A 53 -5.14 2.58 -12.57
CA THR A 53 -5.63 1.20 -12.73
C THR A 53 -4.85 0.12 -11.96
N CYS A 54 -3.81 0.50 -11.23
CA CYS A 54 -3.00 -0.45 -10.47
C CYS A 54 -3.57 -0.76 -9.09
N THR A 55 -3.10 -1.88 -8.54
CA THR A 55 -3.19 -2.25 -7.13
C THR A 55 -1.78 -2.43 -6.58
N TRP A 56 -1.63 -2.85 -5.32
CA TRP A 56 -0.34 -3.27 -4.75
C TRP A 56 0.34 -4.36 -5.60
N ALA A 57 -0.46 -5.23 -6.25
CA ALA A 57 0.05 -6.37 -7.00
C ALA A 57 0.89 -5.96 -8.22
N ASN A 58 0.57 -4.85 -8.86
CA ASN A 58 1.34 -4.40 -10.02
C ASN A 58 2.81 -4.14 -9.67
N ALA A 59 3.06 -3.45 -8.57
CA ALA A 59 4.43 -3.24 -8.08
C ALA A 59 5.06 -4.52 -7.55
N ALA A 60 4.34 -5.26 -6.71
CA ALA A 60 4.84 -6.47 -6.06
C ALA A 60 5.21 -7.59 -7.05
N GLU A 61 4.46 -7.71 -8.15
CA GLU A 61 4.61 -8.81 -9.10
C GLU A 61 5.39 -8.43 -10.37
N LYS A 62 5.35 -7.14 -10.78
CA LYS A 62 5.83 -6.72 -12.11
C LYS A 62 6.98 -5.72 -12.08
N ALA A 63 7.19 -4.98 -10.99
CA ALA A 63 8.24 -3.96 -10.95
C ALA A 63 9.65 -4.57 -10.87
N GLY A 64 9.79 -5.80 -10.37
CA GLY A 64 11.09 -6.48 -10.23
C GLY A 64 12.03 -5.80 -9.22
N ALA A 65 11.48 -5.06 -8.27
CA ALA A 65 12.25 -4.23 -7.34
C ALA A 65 12.83 -5.01 -6.15
N GLN A 66 12.29 -6.18 -5.82
CA GLN A 66 12.67 -6.94 -4.63
C GLN A 66 14.16 -7.32 -4.61
N ARG A 67 14.71 -7.72 -5.75
CA ARG A 67 16.14 -8.03 -5.87
C ARG A 67 17.01 -6.85 -5.47
N TYR A 68 16.73 -5.68 -6.01
CA TYR A 68 17.48 -4.46 -5.73
C TYR A 68 17.27 -3.98 -4.30
N ALA A 69 16.05 -4.09 -3.78
CA ALA A 69 15.76 -3.80 -2.38
C ALA A 69 16.58 -4.70 -1.45
N SER A 70 16.70 -5.99 -1.78
CA SER A 70 17.56 -6.92 -1.03
C SER A 70 19.03 -6.51 -1.08
N GLU A 71 19.56 -6.17 -2.26
CA GLU A 71 20.96 -5.73 -2.44
C GLU A 71 21.27 -4.44 -1.66
N HIS A 72 20.30 -3.56 -1.46
CA HIS A 72 20.46 -2.27 -0.79
C HIS A 72 19.94 -2.24 0.66
N GLY A 73 19.42 -3.34 1.17
CA GLY A 73 18.86 -3.40 2.52
C GLY A 73 17.64 -2.52 2.74
N LEU A 74 16.79 -2.37 1.70
CA LEU A 74 15.60 -1.52 1.71
C LEU A 74 14.33 -2.35 1.92
N VAL A 75 13.49 -1.93 2.82
CA VAL A 75 12.11 -2.40 2.89
C VAL A 75 11.30 -1.74 1.78
N LEU A 76 10.55 -2.52 0.99
CA LEU A 76 9.60 -1.97 0.01
C LEU A 76 8.19 -2.05 0.57
N VAL A 77 7.45 -0.97 0.47
CA VAL A 77 6.05 -0.88 0.82
C VAL A 77 5.25 -0.47 -0.40
N MET A 78 4.28 -1.27 -0.76
CA MET A 78 3.50 -1.12 -1.99
C MET A 78 2.01 -1.12 -1.62
N PRO A 79 1.43 0.07 -1.34
CA PRO A 79 0.02 0.17 -1.01
C PRO A 79 -0.87 0.02 -2.24
N ASP A 80 -2.16 -0.24 -2.01
CA ASP A 80 -3.17 -0.06 -3.04
C ASP A 80 -3.27 1.42 -3.44
N THR A 81 -3.82 1.68 -4.61
CA THR A 81 -3.85 3.00 -5.24
C THR A 81 -5.06 3.84 -4.86
N SER A 82 -6.06 3.25 -4.23
CA SER A 82 -7.28 3.93 -3.77
C SER A 82 -8.02 3.10 -2.73
N PRO A 83 -8.99 3.69 -1.99
CA PRO A 83 -10.06 2.92 -1.39
C PRO A 83 -10.79 2.09 -2.43
N ARG A 84 -11.43 0.98 -2.03
CA ARG A 84 -12.20 0.12 -2.92
C ARG A 84 -13.45 -0.41 -2.24
N GLY A 85 -14.46 -0.74 -3.05
CA GLY A 85 -15.68 -1.39 -2.57
C GLY A 85 -16.60 -0.49 -1.74
N LEU A 86 -16.47 0.82 -1.83
CA LEU A 86 -17.30 1.78 -1.10
C LEU A 86 -18.69 1.94 -1.71
N GLN A 87 -18.83 1.65 -3.00
CA GLN A 87 -20.09 1.78 -3.75
C GLN A 87 -20.66 3.21 -3.74
N LEU A 88 -19.76 4.20 -3.79
CA LEU A 88 -20.18 5.59 -3.90
C LEU A 88 -20.76 5.87 -5.29
N PRO A 89 -21.76 6.76 -5.41
CA PRO A 89 -22.32 7.13 -6.71
C PRO A 89 -21.24 7.67 -7.65
N GLY A 90 -21.07 7.04 -8.83
CA GLY A 90 -20.08 7.42 -9.84
C GLY A 90 -18.66 6.93 -9.59
N GLU A 91 -18.43 6.12 -8.54
CA GLU A 91 -17.08 5.65 -8.16
C GLU A 91 -16.38 4.87 -9.27
N ASP A 92 -17.14 4.06 -10.00
CA ASP A 92 -16.63 3.16 -11.03
C ASP A 92 -17.15 3.52 -12.45
N ASP A 93 -17.65 4.76 -12.65
CA ASP A 93 -18.20 5.18 -13.94
C ASP A 93 -17.10 5.40 -15.00
N ASP A 94 -15.93 5.88 -14.57
CA ASP A 94 -14.79 6.14 -15.44
C ASP A 94 -13.53 5.46 -14.91
N TYR A 95 -12.69 4.93 -15.80
CA TYR A 95 -11.47 4.21 -15.43
C TYR A 95 -10.40 5.08 -14.76
N ASP A 96 -10.43 6.38 -15.00
CA ASP A 96 -9.47 7.36 -14.51
C ASP A 96 -10.01 8.18 -13.31
N PHE A 97 -11.08 7.71 -12.69
CA PHE A 97 -11.70 8.34 -11.53
C PHE A 97 -12.17 7.28 -10.51
N GLY A 98 -12.13 7.61 -9.22
CA GLY A 98 -12.58 6.71 -8.16
C GLY A 98 -11.66 5.51 -7.94
N SER A 99 -12.20 4.30 -7.99
CA SER A 99 -11.43 3.08 -7.72
C SER A 99 -10.25 2.93 -8.69
N GLY A 100 -9.03 2.84 -8.13
CA GLY A 100 -7.82 2.67 -8.92
C GLY A 100 -7.32 3.91 -9.65
N ALA A 101 -7.89 5.08 -9.41
CA ALA A 101 -7.45 6.31 -10.08
C ALA A 101 -6.00 6.71 -9.74
N GLY A 102 -5.51 6.29 -8.58
CA GLY A 102 -4.11 6.55 -8.20
C GLY A 102 -3.84 8.00 -7.79
N PHE A 103 -4.86 8.69 -7.27
CA PHE A 103 -4.71 10.04 -6.74
C PHE A 103 -4.33 9.98 -5.27
N TYR A 104 -3.08 10.30 -4.97
CA TYR A 104 -2.57 10.34 -3.58
C TYR A 104 -2.78 11.72 -2.97
N ILE A 105 -4.04 12.16 -2.97
CA ILE A 105 -4.52 13.42 -2.41
C ILE A 105 -5.69 13.15 -1.47
N ASN A 106 -6.04 14.15 -0.66
CA ASN A 106 -7.27 14.13 0.11
C ASN A 106 -8.38 14.83 -0.67
N ALA A 107 -9.48 14.11 -0.92
CA ALA A 107 -10.65 14.69 -1.54
C ALA A 107 -11.30 15.74 -0.63
N THR A 108 -11.84 16.80 -1.22
CA THR A 108 -12.44 17.93 -0.51
C THR A 108 -13.95 18.07 -0.73
N ARG A 109 -14.52 17.21 -1.57
CA ARG A 109 -15.96 17.25 -1.91
C ARG A 109 -16.67 15.97 -1.52
N SER A 110 -17.87 16.12 -0.95
CA SER A 110 -18.78 14.99 -0.69
C SER A 110 -19.22 14.34 -2.01
N PRO A 111 -19.35 13.01 -2.06
CA PRO A 111 -19.17 12.03 -0.96
C PRO A 111 -17.73 11.55 -0.79
N TRP A 112 -16.77 12.03 -1.60
CA TRP A 112 -15.41 11.55 -1.69
C TRP A 112 -14.56 11.89 -0.46
N ASP A 113 -14.82 13.03 0.17
CA ASP A 113 -14.06 13.58 1.31
C ASP A 113 -14.08 12.70 2.57
N GLN A 114 -14.95 11.71 2.63
CA GLN A 114 -15.04 10.79 3.77
C GLN A 114 -14.04 9.64 3.69
N ASN A 115 -13.69 9.19 2.49
CA ASN A 115 -12.93 7.97 2.26
C ASN A 115 -11.68 8.18 1.38
N TYR A 116 -11.75 9.06 0.38
CA TYR A 116 -10.64 9.30 -0.54
C TYR A 116 -9.63 10.26 0.08
N LYS A 117 -8.88 9.76 1.08
CA LYS A 117 -7.85 10.49 1.84
C LYS A 117 -6.50 9.79 1.69
N MET A 118 -6.11 9.55 0.44
CA MET A 118 -4.90 8.78 0.15
C MET A 118 -3.62 9.51 0.55
N PHE A 119 -3.61 10.85 0.59
CA PHE A 119 -2.46 11.58 1.10
C PHE A 119 -2.19 11.24 2.57
N ASP A 120 -3.16 11.40 3.45
CA ASP A 120 -3.03 11.08 4.87
C ASP A 120 -2.74 9.58 5.08
N TYR A 121 -3.36 8.72 4.27
CA TYR A 121 -3.11 7.29 4.34
C TYR A 121 -1.64 6.93 4.09
N VAL A 122 -1.04 7.41 3.01
CA VAL A 122 0.34 7.04 2.63
C VAL A 122 1.41 7.81 3.40
N THR A 123 1.10 8.99 3.93
CA THR A 123 2.08 9.82 4.67
C THR A 123 2.03 9.65 6.18
N GLU A 124 0.90 9.21 6.73
CA GLU A 124 0.69 9.14 8.18
C GLU A 124 0.30 7.73 8.65
N GLU A 125 -0.85 7.21 8.22
CA GLU A 125 -1.38 5.95 8.76
C GLU A 125 -0.53 4.75 8.39
N LEU A 126 -0.23 4.58 7.11
CA LEU A 126 0.54 3.41 6.64
C LEU A 126 1.97 3.37 7.21
N PRO A 127 2.73 4.47 7.23
CA PRO A 127 4.04 4.49 7.89
C PRO A 127 3.98 4.14 9.38
N ALA A 128 2.99 4.67 10.11
CA ALA A 128 2.81 4.36 11.53
C ALA A 128 2.48 2.87 11.75
N LEU A 129 1.59 2.32 10.92
CA LEU A 129 1.20 0.90 10.97
C LEU A 129 2.40 -0.03 10.73
N ILE A 130 3.23 0.30 9.75
CA ILE A 130 4.42 -0.48 9.40
C ILE A 130 5.46 -0.41 10.52
N THR A 131 5.71 0.78 11.07
CA THR A 131 6.65 0.95 12.17
C THR A 131 6.24 0.16 13.40
N GLN A 132 4.95 0.07 13.71
CA GLN A 132 4.45 -0.75 14.82
C GLN A 132 4.60 -2.26 14.57
N ALA A 133 4.47 -2.70 13.34
CA ALA A 133 4.46 -4.11 12.99
C ALA A 133 5.84 -4.68 12.67
N HIS A 134 6.75 -3.85 12.18
CA HIS A 134 8.07 -4.28 11.67
C HIS A 134 9.26 -3.52 12.30
N GLY A 135 8.97 -2.69 13.32
CA GLY A 135 9.96 -2.04 14.19
C GLY A 135 10.83 -1.03 13.57
#